data_9f663338c39fb9833fd33888cd1c3dc5
#
_entry.id   9f663338c39fb9833fd33888cd1c3dc5
#
_cell.length_a   1.000
_cell.length_b   1.000
_cell.length_c   1.000
_cell.angle_alpha   90.00
_cell.angle_beta   90.00
_cell.angle_gamma   90.00
#
_symmetry.space_group_name_H-M   'P 1'
#
loop_
_entity.id
_entity.type
_entity.pdbx_description
1 polymer ?
#
loop_
_entity_poly.entity_id
_entity_poly.type
_entity_poly.pdbx_seq_one_letter_code
_entity_poly.pdbx_strand_id
1 'polypeptide(L)'
;MAVTIQNPLTALSTFFIAVILVIIGTYCLFTAVSVVVLKALRKNKRFYYQPRHFTAVSGLLYRMKQNAKGMHNICILMTMLLVTISTTVCLYAGSESSLNAMYPDKLSMTAHLEPEELNKPYCEELRESFLRWAEENDLPTDTFKDRLLLEFSTLRTEDGFTTDQSGANLYVSSTSTNLYLLSCMTLEDYNRRTGEAMTLGKDEVYCYANTAISLGDTLRLDSKAWHIRGMLPSMTLSAGHDGLVMLSAGIIQVIVPDEASLLELYALQSQAYGGAASRLDYSMTLNPDLPDEHLEAIYKTLRSAIRTWDLPLAYSTSCRAAARYDYYGMNGAFLFLGLFLGLAFLIAAVLMIYYKQISEGYEDRARFVILQKVGMSRSEVRATIRTQ
;
A
#
# COMPACT_ATOMS: atom_id res chain seq x y z
N MET A 1 3.54 -13.52 1.22
CA MET A 1 4.60 -12.84 1.99
C MET A 1 4.55 -11.31 1.82
N ALA A 2 4.59 -10.75 0.61
CA ALA A 2 4.51 -9.28 0.44
C ALA A 2 3.20 -8.64 0.96
N VAL A 3 2.09 -9.36 0.94
CA VAL A 3 0.75 -8.89 1.40
C VAL A 3 0.64 -8.80 2.93
N THR A 4 1.52 -9.45 3.68
CA THR A 4 1.53 -9.44 5.15
C THR A 4 2.52 -8.42 5.74
N ILE A 5 3.30 -7.74 4.88
CA ILE A 5 4.26 -6.72 5.32
C ILE A 5 3.53 -5.38 5.28
N GLN A 6 3.28 -4.80 6.45
CA GLN A 6 2.52 -3.56 6.59
C GLN A 6 3.38 -2.30 6.40
N ASN A 7 4.71 -2.42 6.44
CA ASN A 7 5.61 -1.31 6.13
C ASN A 7 5.84 -1.20 4.61
N PRO A 8 5.43 -0.10 3.94
CA PRO A 8 5.53 0.05 2.49
C PRO A 8 6.96 -0.06 1.95
N LEU A 9 7.97 0.45 2.66
CA LEU A 9 9.37 0.39 2.24
C LEU A 9 9.94 -1.03 2.33
N THR A 10 9.60 -1.76 3.40
CA THR A 10 9.97 -3.17 3.54
C THR A 10 9.25 -4.03 2.50
N ALA A 11 7.99 -3.74 2.22
CA ALA A 11 7.23 -4.40 1.17
C ALA A 11 7.87 -4.16 -0.21
N LEU A 12 8.30 -2.93 -0.49
CA LEU A 12 8.96 -2.56 -1.75
C LEU A 12 10.31 -3.28 -1.92
N SER A 13 11.17 -3.29 -0.90
CA SER A 13 12.46 -4.01 -0.96
C SER A 13 12.28 -5.51 -1.12
N THR A 14 11.34 -6.12 -0.38
CA THR A 14 10.98 -7.53 -0.50
C THR A 14 10.43 -7.85 -1.89
N PHE A 15 9.62 -6.95 -2.45
CA PHE A 15 9.11 -7.06 -3.81
C PHE A 15 10.23 -7.12 -4.85
N PHE A 16 11.22 -6.22 -4.79
CA PHE A 16 12.36 -6.26 -5.74
C PHE A 16 13.18 -7.54 -5.62
N ILE A 17 13.44 -8.01 -4.40
CA ILE A 17 14.12 -9.29 -4.20
C ILE A 17 13.29 -10.43 -4.79
N ALA A 18 11.98 -10.45 -4.54
CA ALA A 18 11.08 -11.46 -5.11
C ALA A 18 11.09 -11.44 -6.64
N VAL A 19 11.07 -10.27 -7.27
CA VAL A 19 11.14 -10.13 -8.73
C VAL A 19 12.44 -10.73 -9.29
N ILE A 20 13.59 -10.42 -8.67
CA ILE A 20 14.88 -10.99 -9.08
C ILE A 20 14.88 -12.52 -8.94
N LEU A 21 14.36 -13.05 -7.83
CA LEU A 21 14.25 -14.49 -7.60
C LEU A 21 13.32 -15.17 -8.62
N VAL A 22 12.21 -14.52 -8.99
CA VAL A 22 11.29 -15.01 -10.03
C VAL A 22 11.98 -15.06 -11.39
N ILE A 23 12.75 -14.03 -11.76
CA ILE A 23 13.51 -14.01 -13.02
C ILE A 23 14.51 -15.16 -13.08
N ILE A 24 15.30 -15.34 -12.02
CA ILE A 24 16.28 -16.44 -11.91
C ILE A 24 15.55 -17.79 -11.91
N GLY A 25 14.49 -17.92 -11.13
CA GLY A 25 13.68 -19.14 -11.04
C GLY A 25 13.07 -19.54 -12.38
N THR A 26 12.53 -18.57 -13.13
CA THR A 26 11.97 -18.77 -14.46
C THR A 26 13.06 -19.27 -15.45
N TYR A 27 14.26 -18.66 -15.41
CA TYR A 27 15.38 -19.12 -16.23
C TYR A 27 15.76 -20.57 -15.93
N CYS A 28 15.92 -20.89 -14.64
CA CYS A 28 16.24 -22.25 -14.20
C CYS A 28 15.14 -23.25 -14.57
N LEU A 29 13.87 -22.86 -14.38
CA LEU A 29 12.72 -23.69 -14.73
C LEU A 29 12.70 -24.03 -16.22
N PHE A 30 12.77 -23.04 -17.10
CA PHE A 30 12.76 -23.28 -18.56
C PHE A 30 13.93 -24.16 -19.00
N THR A 31 15.12 -23.95 -18.41
CA THR A 31 16.30 -24.78 -18.72
C THR A 31 16.11 -26.22 -18.23
N ALA A 32 15.68 -26.40 -16.97
CA ALA A 32 15.49 -27.72 -16.38
C ALA A 32 14.36 -28.51 -17.06
N VAL A 33 13.17 -27.85 -17.23
CA VAL A 33 12.01 -28.48 -17.86
C VAL A 33 12.33 -28.90 -19.29
N SER A 34 12.97 -28.04 -20.09
CA SER A 34 13.39 -28.38 -21.46
C SER A 34 14.30 -29.61 -21.49
N VAL A 35 15.28 -29.68 -20.57
CA VAL A 35 16.17 -30.84 -20.45
C VAL A 35 15.42 -32.11 -20.06
N VAL A 36 14.56 -32.03 -19.05
CA VAL A 36 13.83 -33.18 -18.53
C VAL A 36 12.84 -33.72 -19.57
N VAL A 37 12.04 -32.81 -20.17
CA VAL A 37 11.05 -33.21 -21.20
C VAL A 37 11.71 -33.85 -22.39
N LEU A 38 12.77 -33.24 -22.95
CA LEU A 38 13.45 -33.80 -24.11
C LEU A 38 14.16 -35.14 -23.80
N LYS A 39 14.74 -35.30 -22.62
CA LYS A 39 15.31 -36.58 -22.16
C LYS A 39 14.23 -37.64 -21.94
N ALA A 40 13.07 -37.28 -21.40
CA ALA A 40 11.92 -38.17 -21.22
C ALA A 40 11.37 -38.64 -22.57
N LEU A 41 11.20 -37.73 -23.55
CA LEU A 41 10.79 -38.05 -24.89
C LEU A 41 11.79 -39.00 -25.61
N ARG A 42 13.10 -38.78 -25.41
CA ARG A 42 14.16 -39.66 -25.92
C ARG A 42 14.11 -41.04 -25.27
N LYS A 43 13.75 -41.17 -23.99
CA LYS A 43 13.67 -42.45 -23.27
C LYS A 43 12.50 -43.32 -23.78
N ASN A 44 11.45 -42.73 -24.30
CA ASN A 44 10.32 -43.46 -24.87
C ASN A 44 10.67 -43.95 -26.31
N LYS A 45 11.20 -45.18 -26.39
CA LYS A 45 11.66 -45.75 -27.64
C LYS A 45 10.59 -45.84 -28.75
N ARG A 46 9.33 -46.09 -28.36
CA ARG A 46 8.22 -46.22 -29.32
C ARG A 46 7.86 -44.87 -29.97
N PHE A 47 8.05 -43.79 -29.28
CA PHE A 47 7.86 -42.43 -29.77
C PHE A 47 9.08 -41.90 -30.51
N TYR A 48 10.29 -42.10 -29.96
CA TYR A 48 11.53 -41.51 -30.45
C TYR A 48 11.96 -42.08 -31.80
N TYR A 49 11.84 -43.41 -32.04
CA TYR A 49 12.29 -44.03 -33.25
C TYR A 49 11.36 -43.88 -34.47
N GLN A 50 10.29 -43.10 -34.37
CA GLN A 50 9.54 -42.68 -35.55
C GLN A 50 10.35 -41.63 -36.33
N PRO A 51 10.49 -41.70 -37.66
CA PRO A 51 11.34 -40.79 -38.44
C PRO A 51 11.06 -39.32 -38.20
N ARG A 52 9.79 -38.96 -38.02
CA ARG A 52 9.33 -37.57 -37.70
C ARG A 52 9.82 -37.10 -36.34
N HIS A 53 9.65 -37.93 -35.31
CA HIS A 53 9.97 -37.58 -33.93
C HIS A 53 11.46 -37.64 -33.67
N PHE A 54 12.19 -38.57 -34.28
CA PHE A 54 13.63 -38.70 -34.17
C PHE A 54 14.35 -37.41 -34.60
N THR A 55 13.99 -36.89 -35.78
CA THR A 55 14.61 -35.67 -36.33
C THR A 55 14.25 -34.44 -35.53
N ALA A 56 12.96 -34.31 -35.11
CA ALA A 56 12.50 -33.21 -34.32
C ALA A 56 13.13 -33.16 -32.90
N VAL A 57 13.07 -34.30 -32.17
CA VAL A 57 13.61 -34.38 -30.79
C VAL A 57 15.13 -34.24 -30.76
N SER A 58 15.84 -34.84 -31.72
CA SER A 58 17.30 -34.70 -31.82
C SER A 58 17.71 -33.27 -32.16
N GLY A 59 16.95 -32.59 -33.02
CA GLY A 59 17.16 -31.17 -33.35
C GLY A 59 16.94 -30.25 -32.19
N LEU A 60 15.84 -30.42 -31.45
CA LEU A 60 15.54 -29.67 -30.26
C LEU A 60 16.56 -29.92 -29.15
N LEU A 61 17.03 -31.15 -28.97
CA LEU A 61 18.06 -31.47 -27.96
C LEU A 61 19.39 -30.76 -28.24
N TYR A 62 19.78 -30.64 -29.49
CA TYR A 62 21.00 -29.92 -29.89
C TYR A 62 20.92 -28.42 -29.60
N ARG A 63 19.75 -27.79 -29.83
CA ARG A 63 19.53 -26.35 -29.62
C ARG A 63 18.90 -25.99 -28.28
N MET A 64 18.81 -26.93 -27.38
CA MET A 64 18.08 -26.85 -26.14
C MET A 64 18.42 -25.58 -25.33
N LYS A 65 19.72 -25.23 -25.20
CA LYS A 65 20.18 -24.05 -24.46
C LYS A 65 19.74 -22.73 -25.12
N GLN A 66 19.74 -22.69 -26.47
CA GLN A 66 19.37 -21.51 -27.24
C GLN A 66 17.84 -21.28 -27.20
N ASN A 67 17.07 -22.36 -27.37
CA ASN A 67 15.61 -22.34 -27.31
C ASN A 67 15.10 -21.99 -25.92
N ALA A 68 15.72 -22.53 -24.86
CA ALA A 68 15.36 -22.21 -23.50
C ALA A 68 15.53 -20.71 -23.17
N LYS A 69 16.61 -20.08 -23.66
CA LYS A 69 16.82 -18.62 -23.50
C LYS A 69 15.74 -17.79 -24.19
N GLY A 70 15.37 -18.14 -25.42
CA GLY A 70 14.32 -17.44 -26.16
C GLY A 70 12.96 -17.54 -25.48
N MET A 71 12.58 -18.74 -25.04
CA MET A 71 11.32 -18.99 -24.33
C MET A 71 11.27 -18.25 -22.97
N HIS A 72 12.38 -18.25 -22.22
CA HIS A 72 12.50 -17.53 -20.98
C HIS A 72 12.26 -16.02 -21.15
N ASN A 73 12.91 -15.40 -22.14
CA ASN A 73 12.75 -13.96 -22.40
C ASN A 73 11.31 -13.61 -22.79
N ILE A 74 10.65 -14.43 -23.64
CA ILE A 74 9.24 -14.24 -24.00
C ILE A 74 8.35 -14.37 -22.76
N CYS A 75 8.60 -15.37 -21.92
CA CYS A 75 7.84 -15.57 -20.68
C CYS A 75 7.96 -14.37 -19.73
N ILE A 76 9.17 -13.83 -19.54
CA ILE A 76 9.39 -12.64 -18.71
C ILE A 76 8.64 -11.43 -19.28
N LEU A 77 8.73 -11.17 -20.60
CA LEU A 77 8.02 -10.05 -21.22
C LEU A 77 6.51 -10.18 -21.05
N MET A 78 5.95 -11.37 -21.23
CA MET A 78 4.52 -11.63 -21.02
C MET A 78 4.12 -11.51 -19.55
N THR A 79 4.96 -11.95 -18.63
CA THR A 79 4.72 -11.79 -17.19
C THR A 79 4.76 -10.32 -16.82
N MET A 80 5.73 -9.54 -17.31
CA MET A 80 5.79 -8.10 -17.08
C MET A 80 4.56 -7.37 -17.65
N LEU A 81 4.12 -7.73 -18.85
CA LEU A 81 2.88 -7.22 -19.43
C LEU A 81 1.69 -7.44 -18.49
N LEU A 82 1.47 -8.70 -18.08
CA LEU A 82 0.33 -9.06 -17.24
C LEU A 82 0.39 -8.37 -15.87
N VAL A 83 1.55 -8.36 -15.23
CA VAL A 83 1.73 -7.73 -13.90
C VAL A 83 1.50 -6.22 -14.01
N THR A 84 2.09 -5.56 -15.01
CA THR A 84 1.96 -4.10 -15.17
C THR A 84 0.50 -3.70 -15.39
N ILE A 85 -0.19 -4.34 -16.34
CA ILE A 85 -1.60 -4.02 -16.62
C ILE A 85 -2.48 -4.38 -15.41
N SER A 86 -2.31 -5.57 -14.84
CA SER A 86 -3.12 -6.01 -13.69
C SER A 86 -2.96 -5.06 -12.50
N THR A 87 -1.71 -4.70 -12.15
CA THR A 87 -1.44 -3.81 -11.02
C THR A 87 -2.05 -2.43 -11.22
N THR A 88 -1.86 -1.82 -12.40
CA THR A 88 -2.38 -0.47 -12.67
C THR A 88 -3.90 -0.42 -12.75
N VAL A 89 -4.53 -1.46 -13.31
CA VAL A 89 -5.99 -1.61 -13.31
C VAL A 89 -6.52 -1.79 -11.87
N CYS A 90 -5.87 -2.63 -11.06
CA CYS A 90 -6.26 -2.82 -9.66
C CYS A 90 -6.11 -1.54 -8.83
N LEU A 91 -5.04 -0.76 -9.03
CA LEU A 91 -4.85 0.53 -8.36
C LEU A 91 -5.97 1.51 -8.72
N TYR A 92 -6.30 1.61 -10.01
CA TYR A 92 -7.36 2.51 -10.46
C TYR A 92 -8.74 2.05 -9.97
N ALA A 93 -9.05 0.76 -10.08
CA ALA A 93 -10.32 0.21 -9.61
C ALA A 93 -10.47 0.29 -8.07
N GLY A 94 -9.37 0.19 -7.33
CA GLY A 94 -9.33 0.32 -5.88
C GLY A 94 -9.32 1.76 -5.36
N SER A 95 -9.27 2.75 -6.25
CA SER A 95 -9.13 4.17 -5.86
C SER A 95 -10.21 4.65 -4.91
N GLU A 96 -11.47 4.27 -5.15
CA GLU A 96 -12.59 4.69 -4.28
C GLU A 96 -12.47 4.11 -2.86
N SER A 97 -12.14 2.83 -2.74
CA SER A 97 -11.96 2.19 -1.44
C SER A 97 -10.80 2.81 -0.66
N SER A 98 -9.70 3.10 -1.36
CA SER A 98 -8.53 3.75 -0.76
C SER A 98 -8.84 5.19 -0.35
N LEU A 99 -9.54 5.94 -1.20
CA LEU A 99 -9.96 7.31 -0.91
C LEU A 99 -10.87 7.37 0.34
N ASN A 100 -11.86 6.46 0.44
CA ASN A 100 -12.75 6.38 1.59
C ASN A 100 -12.01 5.98 2.88
N ALA A 101 -10.97 5.17 2.78
CA ALA A 101 -10.11 4.81 3.91
C ALA A 101 -9.22 5.98 4.36
N MET A 102 -8.67 6.75 3.39
CA MET A 102 -7.81 7.91 3.69
C MET A 102 -8.61 9.12 4.15
N TYR A 103 -9.81 9.33 3.60
CA TYR A 103 -10.71 10.44 3.91
C TYR A 103 -12.08 9.92 4.33
N PRO A 104 -12.22 9.39 5.57
CA PRO A 104 -13.49 8.84 6.04
C PRO A 104 -14.58 9.92 6.14
N ASP A 105 -14.18 11.14 6.49
CA ASP A 105 -15.07 12.30 6.56
C ASP A 105 -15.04 13.08 5.23
N LYS A 106 -16.21 13.59 4.80
CA LYS A 106 -16.34 14.35 3.55
C LYS A 106 -15.67 15.71 3.64
N LEU A 107 -15.79 16.36 4.78
CA LEU A 107 -15.20 17.65 5.08
C LEU A 107 -14.63 17.63 6.48
N SER A 108 -13.38 18.05 6.65
CA SER A 108 -12.77 18.19 7.97
C SER A 108 -11.92 19.45 8.09
N MET A 109 -11.85 19.95 9.30
CA MET A 109 -10.94 20.99 9.73
C MET A 109 -10.28 20.55 11.04
N THR A 110 -8.98 20.72 11.14
CA THR A 110 -8.21 20.39 12.34
C THR A 110 -7.40 21.61 12.77
N ALA A 111 -7.54 22.00 14.03
CA ALA A 111 -6.70 22.99 14.68
C ALA A 111 -5.62 22.28 15.51
N HIS A 112 -4.39 22.75 15.38
CA HIS A 112 -3.23 22.21 16.10
C HIS A 112 -2.97 23.05 17.34
N LEU A 113 -3.22 22.48 18.54
CA LEU A 113 -3.23 23.15 19.82
C LEU A 113 -2.01 22.76 20.66
N GLU A 114 -1.49 23.75 21.42
CA GLU A 114 -0.64 23.46 22.57
C GLU A 114 -1.52 23.28 23.83
N PRO A 115 -1.08 22.54 24.87
CA PRO A 115 -1.92 22.27 26.06
C PRO A 115 -2.43 23.53 26.78
N GLU A 116 -1.66 24.61 26.74
CA GLU A 116 -2.04 25.88 27.35
C GLU A 116 -3.22 26.53 26.63
N GLU A 117 -3.43 26.18 25.38
CA GLU A 117 -4.51 26.69 24.53
C GLU A 117 -5.84 25.97 24.79
N LEU A 118 -5.80 24.73 25.34
CA LEU A 118 -7.00 24.01 25.78
C LEU A 118 -7.74 24.73 26.93
N ASN A 119 -7.01 25.41 27.78
CA ASN A 119 -7.60 26.18 28.88
C ASN A 119 -8.24 27.49 28.41
N LYS A 120 -8.07 27.87 27.13
CA LYS A 120 -8.69 29.03 26.52
C LYS A 120 -9.96 28.62 25.79
N PRO A 121 -10.90 29.52 25.53
CA PRO A 121 -12.15 29.19 24.86
C PRO A 121 -11.99 28.88 23.35
N TYR A 122 -10.79 28.65 22.89
CA TYR A 122 -10.48 28.46 21.45
C TYR A 122 -11.24 27.29 20.81
N CYS A 123 -11.39 26.17 21.51
CA CYS A 123 -12.13 25.04 20.98
C CYS A 123 -13.62 25.38 20.82
N GLU A 124 -14.22 26.09 21.79
CA GLU A 124 -15.61 26.54 21.70
C GLU A 124 -15.79 27.61 20.62
N GLU A 125 -14.90 28.60 20.56
CA GLU A 125 -14.92 29.65 19.54
C GLU A 125 -14.76 29.08 18.12
N LEU A 126 -13.87 28.09 17.94
CA LEU A 126 -13.69 27.37 16.70
C LEU A 126 -14.94 26.60 16.30
N ARG A 127 -15.51 25.87 17.26
CA ARG A 127 -16.72 25.09 17.05
C ARG A 127 -17.88 25.99 16.62
N GLU A 128 -18.09 27.09 17.33
CA GLU A 128 -19.13 28.06 16.99
C GLU A 128 -18.88 28.69 15.61
N SER A 129 -17.66 29.07 15.32
CA SER A 129 -17.28 29.67 14.04
C SER A 129 -17.48 28.68 12.89
N PHE A 130 -17.12 27.41 13.09
CA PHE A 130 -17.30 26.35 12.10
C PHE A 130 -18.78 26.03 11.88
N LEU A 131 -19.58 25.93 12.94
CA LEU A 131 -21.03 25.70 12.85
C LEU A 131 -21.76 26.87 12.20
N ARG A 132 -21.42 28.11 12.58
CA ARG A 132 -21.96 29.32 11.93
C ARG A 132 -21.65 29.36 10.45
N TRP A 133 -20.39 29.07 10.08
CA TRP A 133 -20.02 28.96 8.68
C TRP A 133 -20.81 27.86 7.95
N ALA A 134 -21.05 26.71 8.60
CA ALA A 134 -21.85 25.64 8.02
C ALA A 134 -23.29 26.08 7.77
N GLU A 135 -23.92 26.77 8.72
CA GLU A 135 -25.27 27.33 8.58
C GLU A 135 -25.35 28.39 7.48
N GLU A 136 -24.36 29.28 7.37
CA GLU A 136 -24.27 30.31 6.33
C GLU A 136 -24.13 29.71 4.89
N ASN A 137 -23.65 28.46 4.80
CA ASN A 137 -23.52 27.73 3.54
C ASN A 137 -24.60 26.64 3.35
N ASP A 138 -25.72 26.72 4.09
CA ASP A 138 -26.85 25.79 4.03
C ASP A 138 -26.45 24.32 4.26
N LEU A 139 -25.40 24.05 5.10
CA LEU A 139 -24.96 22.70 5.41
C LEU A 139 -25.75 22.11 6.57
N PRO A 140 -26.18 20.84 6.49
CA PRO A 140 -26.79 20.15 7.61
C PRO A 140 -25.75 19.90 8.69
N THR A 141 -26.03 20.35 9.91
CA THR A 141 -25.15 20.21 11.07
C THR A 141 -25.41 18.96 11.92
N ASP A 142 -26.39 18.14 11.54
CA ASP A 142 -26.74 16.89 12.19
C ASP A 142 -25.61 15.83 12.13
N THR A 143 -24.76 15.93 11.12
CA THR A 143 -23.59 15.06 10.95
C THR A 143 -22.30 15.62 11.56
N PHE A 144 -22.39 16.77 12.24
CA PHE A 144 -21.23 17.38 12.89
C PHE A 144 -20.68 16.48 13.99
N LYS A 145 -19.36 16.31 13.98
CA LYS A 145 -18.61 15.63 15.04
C LYS A 145 -17.31 16.36 15.27
N ASP A 146 -16.93 16.46 16.54
CA ASP A 146 -15.64 16.98 16.96
C ASP A 146 -14.90 15.96 17.82
N ARG A 147 -13.60 16.13 17.95
CA ARG A 147 -12.74 15.30 18.79
C ARG A 147 -11.41 15.95 19.09
N LEU A 148 -10.82 15.59 20.21
CA LEU A 148 -9.44 15.90 20.56
C LEU A 148 -8.59 14.65 20.38
N LEU A 149 -7.50 14.78 19.64
CA LEU A 149 -6.61 13.69 19.25
C LEU A 149 -5.15 14.05 19.58
N LEU A 150 -4.38 13.08 20.04
CA LEU A 150 -2.93 13.17 20.16
C LEU A 150 -2.29 12.04 19.37
N GLU A 151 -1.47 12.38 18.37
CA GLU A 151 -0.74 11.40 17.57
C GLU A 151 0.75 11.62 17.65
N PHE A 152 1.50 10.59 18.02
CA PHE A 152 2.96 10.66 18.10
C PHE A 152 3.60 9.29 17.86
N SER A 153 4.86 9.31 17.40
CA SER A 153 5.62 8.09 17.14
C SER A 153 6.29 7.56 18.41
N THR A 154 6.36 6.23 18.55
CA THR A 154 7.03 5.54 19.65
C THR A 154 7.84 4.37 19.13
N LEU A 155 8.86 3.96 19.87
CA LEU A 155 9.60 2.74 19.60
C LEU A 155 9.11 1.59 20.48
N ARG A 156 8.89 0.43 19.88
CA ARG A 156 8.60 -0.80 20.61
C ARG A 156 9.86 -1.33 21.29
N THR A 157 9.73 -1.66 22.56
CA THR A 157 10.73 -2.37 23.38
C THR A 157 10.24 -3.78 23.72
N GLU A 158 11.04 -4.56 24.44
CA GLU A 158 10.62 -5.89 24.91
C GLU A 158 9.44 -5.80 25.89
N ASP A 159 9.42 -4.75 26.72
CA ASP A 159 8.43 -4.58 27.80
C ASP A 159 7.27 -3.62 27.46
N GLY A 160 7.28 -2.97 26.29
CA GLY A 160 6.25 -1.99 25.93
C GLY A 160 6.70 -1.03 24.83
N PHE A 161 6.47 0.27 25.06
CA PHE A 161 6.84 1.35 24.15
C PHE A 161 7.65 2.41 24.86
N THR A 162 8.48 3.12 24.09
CA THR A 162 9.27 4.24 24.61
C THR A 162 9.22 5.43 23.63
N THR A 163 9.20 6.62 24.20
CA THR A 163 9.40 7.87 23.47
C THR A 163 10.88 8.20 23.27
N ASP A 164 11.80 7.52 23.96
CA ASP A 164 13.22 7.72 23.78
C ASP A 164 13.69 7.16 22.42
N GLN A 165 13.91 8.07 21.49
CA GLN A 165 14.39 7.78 20.14
C GLN A 165 15.92 7.96 19.99
N SER A 166 16.65 8.17 21.08
CA SER A 166 18.10 8.42 21.05
C SER A 166 18.91 7.25 20.44
N GLY A 167 18.36 6.04 20.48
CA GLY A 167 18.89 4.84 19.81
C GLY A 167 18.34 4.57 18.41
N ALA A 168 17.36 5.32 17.95
CA ALA A 168 16.76 5.13 16.65
C ALA A 168 17.58 5.85 15.57
N ASN A 169 18.27 5.07 14.74
CA ASN A 169 18.92 5.57 13.54
C ASN A 169 17.86 5.88 12.47
N LEU A 170 17.09 6.96 12.65
CA LEU A 170 16.05 7.43 11.73
C LEU A 170 16.57 7.69 10.30
N TYR A 171 17.89 7.89 10.14
CA TYR A 171 18.51 8.19 8.85
C TYR A 171 19.04 6.95 8.10
N VAL A 172 19.14 5.79 8.74
CA VAL A 172 19.84 4.61 8.15
C VAL A 172 18.94 3.42 7.95
N SER A 173 17.78 3.36 8.57
CA SER A 173 16.90 2.21 8.47
C SER A 173 15.50 2.61 8.00
N SER A 174 15.32 2.65 6.67
CA SER A 174 14.00 2.54 6.03
C SER A 174 13.24 1.25 6.41
N THR A 175 13.67 0.56 7.44
CA THR A 175 13.20 -0.72 7.96
C THR A 175 13.18 -0.75 9.49
N SER A 176 12.88 0.38 10.17
CA SER A 176 12.64 0.29 11.60
C SER A 176 11.31 -0.44 11.83
N THR A 177 11.40 -1.77 11.96
CA THR A 177 10.28 -2.67 12.28
C THR A 177 9.67 -2.38 13.67
N ASN A 178 10.18 -1.40 14.37
CA ASN A 178 9.84 -1.11 15.78
C ASN A 178 9.24 0.30 15.99
N LEU A 179 9.08 1.11 14.93
CA LEU A 179 8.44 2.42 15.05
C LEU A 179 6.93 2.26 14.94
N TYR A 180 6.18 2.69 15.93
CA TYR A 180 4.71 2.66 15.96
C TYR A 180 4.16 4.06 16.13
N LEU A 181 3.04 4.33 15.50
CA LEU A 181 2.26 5.54 15.73
C LEU A 181 1.20 5.25 16.80
N LEU A 182 1.22 5.99 17.92
CA LEU A 182 0.15 6.01 18.89
C LEU A 182 -0.83 7.11 18.52
N SER A 183 -2.12 6.75 18.41
CA SER A 183 -3.23 7.67 18.14
C SER A 183 -4.16 7.61 19.34
N CYS A 184 -4.11 8.65 20.19
CA CYS A 184 -4.76 8.69 21.49
C CYS A 184 -5.96 9.63 21.46
N MET A 185 -7.11 9.21 22.01
CA MET A 185 -8.31 10.01 22.14
C MET A 185 -9.03 9.73 23.47
N THR A 186 -9.92 10.63 23.88
CA THR A 186 -10.70 10.44 25.09
C THR A 186 -11.85 9.44 24.88
N LEU A 187 -12.28 8.80 25.96
CA LEU A 187 -13.44 7.90 25.96
C LEU A 187 -14.74 8.63 25.61
N GLU A 188 -14.87 9.88 26.03
CA GLU A 188 -16.03 10.73 25.70
C GLU A 188 -16.16 10.92 24.19
N ASP A 189 -15.05 11.31 23.53
CA ASP A 189 -15.00 11.48 22.07
C ASP A 189 -15.27 10.17 21.32
N TYR A 190 -14.71 9.06 21.83
CA TYR A 190 -14.97 7.75 21.27
C TYR A 190 -16.45 7.38 21.35
N ASN A 191 -17.07 7.48 22.53
CA ASN A 191 -18.49 7.16 22.73
C ASN A 191 -19.40 8.07 21.88
N ARG A 192 -19.11 9.37 21.83
CA ARG A 192 -19.86 10.34 21.01
C ARG A 192 -19.78 10.00 19.51
N ARG A 193 -18.62 9.53 19.06
CA ARG A 193 -18.41 9.18 17.64
C ARG A 193 -19.04 7.86 17.24
N THR A 194 -18.94 6.83 18.07
CA THR A 194 -19.42 5.46 17.79
C THR A 194 -20.89 5.25 18.17
N GLY A 195 -21.42 6.07 19.09
CA GLY A 195 -22.73 5.87 19.73
C GLY A 195 -22.69 4.79 20.81
N GLU A 196 -21.51 4.33 21.22
CA GLU A 196 -21.33 3.36 22.29
C GLU A 196 -21.37 4.04 23.66
N ALA A 197 -21.59 3.27 24.73
CA ALA A 197 -21.60 3.75 26.12
C ALA A 197 -20.53 2.97 26.92
N MET A 198 -19.30 2.99 26.46
CA MET A 198 -18.19 2.32 27.12
C MET A 198 -17.74 3.11 28.36
N THR A 199 -17.13 2.40 29.33
CA THR A 199 -16.61 3.00 30.56
C THR A 199 -15.19 2.52 30.83
N LEU A 200 -14.34 3.41 31.39
CA LEU A 200 -12.97 3.13 31.80
C LEU A 200 -12.73 3.57 33.24
N GLY A 201 -11.92 2.81 33.96
CA GLY A 201 -11.30 3.27 35.20
C GLY A 201 -10.12 4.20 34.92
N LYS A 202 -9.62 4.87 35.96
CA LYS A 202 -8.57 5.90 35.84
C LYS A 202 -7.27 5.38 35.17
N ASP A 203 -6.90 4.12 35.41
CA ASP A 203 -5.67 3.51 34.89
C ASP A 203 -5.98 2.43 33.85
N GLU A 204 -7.14 2.51 33.19
CA GLU A 204 -7.57 1.58 32.17
C GLU A 204 -7.60 2.24 30.80
N VAL A 205 -7.35 1.46 29.74
CA VAL A 205 -7.45 1.89 28.33
C VAL A 205 -8.12 0.82 27.48
N TYR A 206 -8.76 1.24 26.38
CA TYR A 206 -9.03 0.35 25.26
C TYR A 206 -7.99 0.57 24.18
N CYS A 207 -7.60 -0.51 23.52
CA CYS A 207 -6.60 -0.47 22.45
C CYS A 207 -7.11 -1.11 21.18
N TYR A 208 -6.63 -0.61 20.04
CA TYR A 208 -6.69 -1.28 18.75
C TYR A 208 -5.31 -1.24 18.13
N ALA A 209 -4.88 -2.33 17.48
CA ALA A 209 -3.66 -2.36 16.69
C ALA A 209 -3.98 -2.85 15.29
N ASN A 210 -3.55 -2.10 14.28
CA ASN A 210 -3.72 -2.50 12.87
C ASN A 210 -2.72 -3.56 12.41
N THR A 211 -1.82 -4.00 13.30
CA THR A 211 -0.79 -5.00 13.07
C THR A 211 -0.99 -6.21 13.97
N ALA A 212 -0.45 -7.36 13.58
CA ALA A 212 -0.45 -8.58 14.40
C ALA A 212 0.54 -8.45 15.59
N ILE A 213 0.37 -7.40 16.40
CA ILE A 213 1.12 -7.17 17.63
C ILE A 213 0.31 -7.66 18.83
N SER A 214 0.95 -8.41 19.72
CA SER A 214 0.35 -8.70 21.01
C SER A 214 0.76 -7.61 22.00
N LEU A 215 -0.24 -6.87 22.51
CA LEU A 215 -0.04 -5.84 23.52
C LEU A 215 -0.07 -6.40 24.96
N GLY A 216 -0.51 -7.67 25.14
CA GLY A 216 -0.73 -8.26 26.46
C GLY A 216 -1.91 -7.58 27.20
N ASP A 217 -1.88 -7.63 28.54
CA ASP A 217 -2.91 -7.04 29.38
C ASP A 217 -2.57 -5.62 29.87
N THR A 218 -1.39 -5.11 29.48
CA THR A 218 -0.88 -3.81 29.96
C THR A 218 -0.19 -3.07 28.82
N LEU A 219 -0.63 -1.85 28.55
CA LEU A 219 0.05 -0.91 27.70
C LEU A 219 1.08 -0.14 28.54
N ARG A 220 2.36 -0.32 28.25
CA ARG A 220 3.45 0.42 28.89
C ARG A 220 4.03 1.42 27.91
N LEU A 221 4.16 2.66 28.37
CA LEU A 221 4.85 3.74 27.67
C LEU A 221 5.81 4.42 28.66
N ASP A 222 7.08 4.25 28.44
CA ASP A 222 8.15 4.71 29.35
C ASP A 222 7.94 4.23 30.78
N SER A 223 7.77 5.16 31.73
CA SER A 223 7.56 4.86 33.15
C SER A 223 6.09 4.58 33.51
N LYS A 224 5.16 4.76 32.56
CA LYS A 224 3.73 4.65 32.82
C LYS A 224 3.15 3.36 32.25
N ALA A 225 2.15 2.82 32.94
CA ALA A 225 1.47 1.59 32.52
C ALA A 225 -0.03 1.72 32.76
N TRP A 226 -0.82 1.31 31.76
CA TRP A 226 -2.28 1.25 31.83
C TRP A 226 -2.75 -0.19 31.62
N HIS A 227 -3.76 -0.59 32.35
CA HIS A 227 -4.40 -1.88 32.14
C HIS A 227 -5.28 -1.84 30.87
N ILE A 228 -5.08 -2.78 29.97
CA ILE A 228 -5.90 -2.91 28.75
C ILE A 228 -7.19 -3.63 29.14
N ARG A 229 -8.28 -2.88 29.25
CA ARG A 229 -9.60 -3.44 29.55
C ARG A 229 -10.17 -4.28 28.42
N GLY A 230 -9.77 -3.97 27.17
CA GLY A 230 -10.19 -4.74 26.00
C GLY A 230 -9.60 -4.20 24.71
N MET A 231 -9.67 -5.06 23.67
CA MET A 231 -9.25 -4.68 22.33
C MET A 231 -10.48 -4.28 21.50
N LEU A 232 -10.36 -3.16 20.80
CA LEU A 232 -11.39 -2.68 19.89
C LEU A 232 -11.38 -3.50 18.58
N PRO A 233 -12.55 -3.75 17.97
CA PRO A 233 -12.66 -4.58 16.77
C PRO A 233 -12.13 -3.90 15.50
N SER A 234 -12.13 -2.57 15.47
CA SER A 234 -11.68 -1.78 14.32
C SER A 234 -11.14 -0.44 14.76
N MET A 235 -10.34 0.16 13.88
CA MET A 235 -9.87 1.52 14.06
C MET A 235 -11.03 2.50 13.80
N THR A 236 -11.27 3.39 14.73
CA THR A 236 -12.33 4.41 14.62
C THR A 236 -11.84 5.67 13.94
N LEU A 237 -10.53 5.81 13.81
CA LEU A 237 -9.85 6.99 13.28
C LEU A 237 -9.08 6.63 12.01
N SER A 238 -9.17 7.49 11.01
CA SER A 238 -8.11 7.59 10.03
C SER A 238 -6.94 8.28 10.72
N ALA A 239 -5.82 7.59 10.85
CA ALA A 239 -4.59 8.24 11.28
C ALA A 239 -4.32 9.44 10.38
N GLY A 240 -3.87 10.54 10.99
CA GLY A 240 -3.54 11.75 10.25
C GLY A 240 -2.61 11.45 9.06
N HIS A 241 -2.70 12.27 8.04
CA HIS A 241 -2.04 12.07 6.73
C HIS A 241 -0.54 12.31 6.76
N ASP A 242 0.09 12.28 7.91
CA ASP A 242 1.52 12.55 8.05
C ASP A 242 2.37 11.40 7.52
N GLY A 243 3.43 11.74 6.82
CA GLY A 243 4.38 10.78 6.24
C GLY A 243 4.95 9.77 7.25
N LEU A 244 4.80 10.02 8.56
CA LEU A 244 5.12 9.10 9.65
C LEU A 244 4.33 7.79 9.61
N VAL A 245 3.08 7.81 9.15
CA VAL A 245 2.26 6.59 8.96
C VAL A 245 2.92 5.65 7.96
N MET A 246 3.50 6.18 6.90
CA MET A 246 4.20 5.38 5.88
C MET A 246 5.50 4.75 6.39
N LEU A 247 6.13 5.34 7.40
CA LEU A 247 7.39 4.88 7.98
C LEU A 247 7.18 3.98 9.20
N SER A 248 5.98 3.97 9.79
CA SER A 248 5.66 3.18 10.98
C SER A 248 5.47 1.70 10.67
N ALA A 249 5.80 0.84 11.63
CA ALA A 249 5.51 -0.58 11.59
C ALA A 249 4.01 -0.86 11.81
N GLY A 250 3.28 0.08 12.39
CA GLY A 250 1.84 0.01 12.61
C GLY A 250 1.32 1.18 13.45
N ILE A 251 -0.01 1.22 13.56
CA ILE A 251 -0.74 2.20 14.33
C ILE A 251 -1.41 1.50 15.50
N ILE A 252 -1.31 2.11 16.67
CA ILE A 252 -2.01 1.68 17.88
C ILE A 252 -2.93 2.81 18.30
N GLN A 253 -4.23 2.58 18.22
CA GLN A 253 -5.21 3.49 18.77
C GLN A 253 -5.38 3.20 20.26
N VAL A 254 -5.35 4.24 21.06
CA VAL A 254 -5.49 4.17 22.53
C VAL A 254 -6.63 5.08 22.94
N ILE A 255 -7.65 4.51 23.61
CA ILE A 255 -8.73 5.28 24.20
C ILE A 255 -8.43 5.45 25.67
N VAL A 256 -8.24 6.69 26.10
CA VAL A 256 -7.94 7.07 27.49
C VAL A 256 -9.20 7.53 28.22
N PRO A 257 -9.26 7.43 29.56
CA PRO A 257 -10.47 7.75 30.31
C PRO A 257 -10.97 9.18 30.12
N ASP A 258 -10.06 10.14 30.16
CA ASP A 258 -10.36 11.57 30.22
C ASP A 258 -9.26 12.43 29.56
N GLU A 259 -9.51 13.72 29.46
CA GLU A 259 -8.57 14.71 28.93
C GLU A 259 -7.30 14.83 29.79
N ALA A 260 -7.39 14.64 31.10
CA ALA A 260 -6.22 14.67 31.98
C ALA A 260 -5.23 13.53 31.62
N SER A 261 -5.74 12.34 31.33
CA SER A 261 -4.94 11.21 30.84
C SER A 261 -4.31 11.47 29.48
N LEU A 262 -5.02 12.19 28.59
CA LEU A 262 -4.48 12.60 27.28
C LEU A 262 -3.34 13.63 27.43
N LEU A 263 -3.50 14.60 28.36
CA LEU A 263 -2.46 15.58 28.67
C LEU A 263 -1.23 14.96 29.35
N GLU A 264 -1.40 13.89 30.12
CA GLU A 264 -0.28 13.13 30.65
C GLU A 264 0.54 12.47 29.52
N LEU A 265 -0.12 11.90 28.51
CA LEU A 265 0.54 11.36 27.33
C LEU A 265 1.27 12.46 26.53
N TYR A 266 0.63 13.62 26.39
CA TYR A 266 1.27 14.79 25.77
C TYR A 266 2.54 15.20 26.53
N ALA A 267 2.49 15.28 27.87
CA ALA A 267 3.65 15.64 28.69
C ALA A 267 4.80 14.65 28.53
N LEU A 268 4.51 13.35 28.47
CA LEU A 268 5.53 12.30 28.25
C LEU A 268 6.25 12.51 26.91
N GLN A 269 5.49 12.64 25.82
CA GLN A 269 6.11 12.81 24.50
C GLN A 269 6.80 14.17 24.36
N SER A 270 6.24 15.23 24.95
CA SER A 270 6.83 16.57 24.94
C SER A 270 8.16 16.64 25.69
N GLN A 271 8.29 15.93 26.80
CA GLN A 271 9.55 15.83 27.54
C GLN A 271 10.64 15.14 26.69
N ALA A 272 10.26 14.13 25.90
CA ALA A 272 11.19 13.38 25.08
C ALA A 272 11.57 14.13 23.79
N TYR A 273 10.61 14.75 23.12
CA TYR A 273 10.79 15.33 21.79
C TYR A 273 11.05 16.83 21.79
N GLY A 274 10.80 17.52 22.91
CA GLY A 274 11.00 18.96 23.02
C GLY A 274 10.26 19.73 21.93
N GLY A 275 10.96 20.58 21.18
CA GLY A 275 10.36 21.36 20.10
C GLY A 275 9.83 20.57 18.90
N ALA A 276 10.08 19.25 18.83
CA ALA A 276 9.53 18.35 17.82
C ALA A 276 8.33 17.52 18.33
N ALA A 277 7.79 17.86 19.51
CA ALA A 277 6.63 17.21 20.07
C ALA A 277 5.39 17.42 19.18
N SER A 278 4.56 16.38 19.08
CA SER A 278 3.28 16.46 18.38
C SER A 278 2.33 17.35 19.17
N ARG A 279 1.55 18.15 18.45
CA ARG A 279 0.49 18.99 19.04
C ARG A 279 -0.77 18.18 19.29
N LEU A 280 -1.67 18.76 20.07
CA LEU A 280 -3.02 18.25 20.22
C LEU A 280 -3.87 18.69 19.02
N ASP A 281 -4.55 17.78 18.40
CA ASP A 281 -5.35 18.01 17.19
C ASP A 281 -6.84 18.07 17.56
N TYR A 282 -7.42 19.27 17.58
CA TYR A 282 -8.86 19.43 17.67
C TYR A 282 -9.49 19.39 16.27
N SER A 283 -10.13 18.29 15.95
CA SER A 283 -10.68 18.01 14.64
C SER A 283 -12.20 18.10 14.63
N MET A 284 -12.73 18.85 13.69
CA MET A 284 -14.18 19.03 13.42
C MET A 284 -14.49 18.46 12.04
N THR A 285 -15.57 17.70 11.95
CA THR A 285 -15.96 17.02 10.70
C THR A 285 -17.43 17.21 10.38
N LEU A 286 -17.74 17.30 9.09
CA LEU A 286 -19.09 17.28 8.54
C LEU A 286 -19.20 16.28 7.38
N ASN A 287 -20.32 15.58 7.35
CA ASN A 287 -20.60 14.58 6.30
C ASN A 287 -21.93 14.88 5.57
N PRO A 288 -22.10 16.07 4.96
CA PRO A 288 -23.34 16.42 4.28
C PRO A 288 -23.56 15.53 3.07
N ASP A 289 -24.83 15.21 2.78
CA ASP A 289 -25.20 14.44 1.58
C ASP A 289 -25.35 15.37 0.37
N LEU A 290 -24.19 15.79 -0.16
CA LEU A 290 -24.08 16.69 -1.30
C LEU A 290 -23.22 16.09 -2.40
N PRO A 291 -23.45 16.49 -3.68
CA PRO A 291 -22.57 16.14 -4.78
C PRO A 291 -21.15 16.69 -4.59
N ASP A 292 -20.14 15.98 -5.14
CA ASP A 292 -18.73 16.34 -4.99
C ASP A 292 -18.39 17.76 -5.48
N GLU A 293 -19.01 18.20 -6.57
CA GLU A 293 -18.80 19.56 -7.13
C GLU A 293 -19.21 20.64 -6.12
N HIS A 294 -20.33 20.43 -5.41
CA HIS A 294 -20.79 21.36 -4.38
C HIS A 294 -19.86 21.31 -3.16
N LEU A 295 -19.42 20.10 -2.74
CA LEU A 295 -18.49 19.96 -1.62
C LEU A 295 -17.16 20.65 -1.91
N GLU A 296 -16.64 20.59 -3.13
CA GLU A 296 -15.41 21.29 -3.51
C GLU A 296 -15.59 22.82 -3.48
N ALA A 297 -16.74 23.33 -3.95
CA ALA A 297 -17.05 24.75 -3.86
C ALA A 297 -17.13 25.23 -2.41
N ILE A 298 -17.86 24.49 -1.57
CA ILE A 298 -17.99 24.75 -0.13
C ILE A 298 -16.63 24.68 0.59
N TYR A 299 -15.79 23.71 0.23
CA TYR A 299 -14.43 23.61 0.78
C TYR A 299 -13.59 24.86 0.49
N LYS A 300 -13.73 25.45 -0.69
CA LYS A 300 -13.07 26.73 -1.02
C LYS A 300 -13.57 27.87 -0.15
N THR A 301 -14.88 27.92 0.16
CA THR A 301 -15.43 28.93 1.10
C THR A 301 -14.91 28.71 2.51
N LEU A 302 -14.81 27.46 3.00
CA LEU A 302 -14.22 27.14 4.30
C LEU A 302 -12.79 27.66 4.41
N ARG A 303 -11.95 27.36 3.43
CA ARG A 303 -10.57 27.84 3.40
C ARG A 303 -10.45 29.38 3.40
N SER A 304 -11.43 30.06 2.83
CA SER A 304 -11.48 31.52 2.85
C SER A 304 -11.97 32.04 4.18
N ALA A 305 -13.00 31.42 4.76
CA ALA A 305 -13.54 31.78 6.06
C ALA A 305 -12.55 31.65 7.21
N ILE A 306 -11.79 30.55 7.23
CA ILE A 306 -10.76 30.29 8.27
C ILE A 306 -9.74 31.43 8.35
N ARG A 307 -9.40 32.06 7.24
CA ARG A 307 -8.46 33.19 7.22
C ARG A 307 -9.01 34.47 7.86
N THR A 308 -10.32 34.53 8.05
CA THR A 308 -11.01 35.65 8.71
C THR A 308 -11.26 35.40 10.19
N TRP A 309 -11.08 34.16 10.65
CA TRP A 309 -11.18 33.82 12.06
C TRP A 309 -9.92 34.28 12.75
N ASP A 310 -10.08 35.22 13.67
CA ASP A 310 -8.96 35.88 14.37
C ASP A 310 -8.48 35.03 15.56
N LEU A 311 -8.10 33.78 15.28
CA LEU A 311 -7.57 32.82 16.25
C LEU A 311 -6.11 32.51 15.93
N PRO A 312 -5.20 32.60 16.89
CA PRO A 312 -3.76 32.41 16.68
C PRO A 312 -3.36 30.94 16.63
N LEU A 313 -4.11 30.13 15.86
CA LEU A 313 -3.91 28.69 15.74
C LEU A 313 -3.46 28.28 14.33
N ALA A 314 -2.72 27.20 14.25
CA ALA A 314 -2.42 26.57 12.97
C ALA A 314 -3.57 25.62 12.59
N TYR A 315 -3.99 25.66 11.32
CA TYR A 315 -5.10 24.86 10.83
C TYR A 315 -4.71 24.01 9.63
N SER A 316 -5.27 22.82 9.59
CA SER A 316 -5.33 22.00 8.39
C SER A 316 -6.78 21.72 8.00
N THR A 317 -7.02 21.57 6.70
CA THR A 317 -8.37 21.29 6.20
C THR A 317 -8.28 20.18 5.16
N SER A 318 -9.26 19.31 5.13
CA SER A 318 -9.38 18.30 4.09
C SER A 318 -10.80 18.19 3.57
N CYS A 319 -10.90 17.83 2.30
CA CYS A 319 -12.17 17.56 1.64
C CYS A 319 -11.98 16.33 0.74
N ARG A 320 -12.81 15.30 0.97
CA ARG A 320 -12.74 14.07 0.17
C ARG A 320 -12.97 14.32 -1.31
N ALA A 321 -13.90 15.22 -1.66
CA ALA A 321 -14.18 15.56 -3.04
C ALA A 321 -12.99 16.23 -3.74
N ALA A 322 -12.29 17.15 -3.05
CA ALA A 322 -11.08 17.78 -3.58
C ALA A 322 -9.94 16.77 -3.72
N ALA A 323 -9.73 15.92 -2.72
CA ALA A 323 -8.70 14.88 -2.74
C ALA A 323 -8.97 13.83 -3.83
N ARG A 324 -10.24 13.56 -4.14
CA ARG A 324 -10.66 12.62 -5.20
C ARG A 324 -10.06 12.98 -6.55
N TYR A 325 -10.10 14.24 -6.93
CA TYR A 325 -9.56 14.69 -8.21
C TYR A 325 -8.07 14.38 -8.35
N ASP A 326 -7.29 14.72 -7.33
CA ASP A 326 -5.84 14.48 -7.32
C ASP A 326 -5.53 12.98 -7.28
N TYR A 327 -6.26 12.21 -6.46
CA TYR A 327 -6.06 10.78 -6.29
C TYR A 327 -6.38 9.99 -7.57
N TYR A 328 -7.52 10.29 -8.20
CA TYR A 328 -7.89 9.67 -9.49
C TYR A 328 -6.98 10.15 -10.63
N GLY A 329 -6.54 11.40 -10.60
CA GLY A 329 -5.55 11.93 -11.55
C GLY A 329 -4.23 11.15 -11.48
N MET A 330 -3.72 10.94 -10.29
CA MET A 330 -2.49 10.17 -10.06
C MET A 330 -2.64 8.69 -10.48
N ASN A 331 -3.69 8.02 -10.03
CA ASN A 331 -3.93 6.61 -10.37
C ASN A 331 -4.28 6.44 -11.87
N GLY A 332 -4.95 7.41 -12.49
CA GLY A 332 -5.19 7.46 -13.93
C GLY A 332 -3.89 7.61 -14.73
N ALA A 333 -2.97 8.42 -14.26
CA ALA A 333 -1.64 8.54 -14.87
C ALA A 333 -0.85 7.22 -14.77
N PHE A 334 -0.92 6.51 -13.65
CA PHE A 334 -0.32 5.17 -13.52
C PHE A 334 -0.99 4.15 -14.44
N LEU A 335 -2.31 4.19 -14.58
CA LEU A 335 -3.05 3.34 -15.52
C LEU A 335 -2.62 3.61 -16.97
N PHE A 336 -2.53 4.88 -17.37
CA PHE A 336 -2.05 5.27 -18.69
C PHE A 336 -0.63 4.77 -18.95
N LEU A 337 0.28 5.00 -18.00
CA LEU A 337 1.67 4.51 -18.09
C LEU A 337 1.72 2.99 -18.17
N GLY A 338 0.91 2.30 -17.38
CA GLY A 338 0.84 0.83 -17.39
C GLY A 338 0.34 0.26 -18.72
N LEU A 339 -0.68 0.88 -19.31
CA LEU A 339 -1.17 0.48 -20.63
C LEU A 339 -0.13 0.75 -21.74
N PHE A 340 0.54 1.90 -21.68
CA PHE A 340 1.60 2.24 -22.64
C PHE A 340 2.79 1.27 -22.55
N LEU A 341 3.27 1.00 -21.33
CA LEU A 341 4.35 0.05 -21.10
C LEU A 341 3.93 -1.38 -21.49
N GLY A 342 2.70 -1.76 -21.16
CA GLY A 342 2.12 -3.04 -21.55
C GLY A 342 2.12 -3.24 -23.05
N LEU A 343 1.70 -2.22 -23.81
CA LEU A 343 1.75 -2.25 -25.27
C LEU A 343 3.19 -2.41 -25.80
N ALA A 344 4.14 -1.70 -25.20
CA ALA A 344 5.55 -1.82 -25.57
C ALA A 344 6.09 -3.24 -25.33
N PHE A 345 5.76 -3.85 -24.17
CA PHE A 345 6.13 -5.24 -23.89
C PHE A 345 5.47 -6.23 -24.85
N LEU A 346 4.21 -6.00 -25.22
CA LEU A 346 3.49 -6.82 -26.18
C LEU A 346 4.20 -6.79 -27.55
N ILE A 347 4.52 -5.59 -28.06
CA ILE A 347 5.23 -5.43 -29.33
C ILE A 347 6.61 -6.11 -29.27
N ALA A 348 7.36 -5.92 -28.18
CA ALA A 348 8.66 -6.55 -27.97
C ALA A 348 8.56 -8.08 -27.98
N ALA A 349 7.54 -8.64 -27.30
CA ALA A 349 7.31 -10.10 -27.28
C ALA A 349 6.96 -10.64 -28.67
N VAL A 350 6.08 -9.96 -29.42
CA VAL A 350 5.71 -10.34 -30.80
C VAL A 350 6.93 -10.31 -31.72
N LEU A 351 7.73 -9.25 -31.65
CA LEU A 351 8.96 -9.15 -32.45
C LEU A 351 9.97 -10.24 -32.07
N MET A 352 10.13 -10.55 -30.79
CA MET A 352 11.03 -11.61 -30.33
C MET A 352 10.58 -12.99 -30.85
N ILE A 353 9.29 -13.30 -30.78
CA ILE A 353 8.72 -14.53 -31.35
C ILE A 353 8.97 -14.57 -32.85
N TYR A 354 8.69 -13.51 -33.57
CA TYR A 354 8.86 -13.41 -35.01
C TYR A 354 10.32 -13.65 -35.43
N TYR A 355 11.26 -12.89 -34.83
CA TYR A 355 12.68 -13.05 -35.15
C TYR A 355 13.23 -14.44 -34.77
N LYS A 356 12.76 -14.99 -33.65
CA LYS A 356 13.12 -16.34 -33.23
C LYS A 356 12.69 -17.37 -34.29
N GLN A 357 11.43 -17.31 -34.74
CA GLN A 357 10.94 -18.25 -35.78
C GLN A 357 11.68 -18.12 -37.11
N ILE A 358 11.99 -16.88 -37.52
CA ILE A 358 12.79 -16.67 -38.74
C ILE A 358 14.19 -17.26 -38.59
N SER A 359 14.88 -16.98 -37.48
CA SER A 359 16.24 -17.51 -37.25
C SER A 359 16.25 -19.02 -37.21
N GLU A 360 15.29 -19.65 -36.53
CA GLU A 360 15.14 -21.11 -36.50
C GLU A 360 14.86 -21.69 -37.92
N GLY A 361 14.04 -21.01 -38.71
CA GLY A 361 13.74 -21.41 -40.08
C GLY A 361 14.97 -21.36 -40.99
N TYR A 362 15.82 -20.34 -40.87
CA TYR A 362 17.07 -20.29 -41.67
C TYR A 362 18.07 -21.37 -41.25
N GLU A 363 18.25 -21.62 -39.98
CA GLU A 363 19.13 -22.68 -39.48
C GLU A 363 18.63 -24.08 -39.89
N ASP A 364 17.33 -24.31 -39.83
CA ASP A 364 16.73 -25.58 -40.21
C ASP A 364 16.78 -25.83 -41.72
N ARG A 365 16.72 -24.78 -42.55
CA ARG A 365 16.84 -24.92 -44.01
C ARG A 365 18.14 -25.61 -44.39
N ALA A 366 19.27 -25.17 -43.85
CA ALA A 366 20.57 -25.78 -44.15
C ALA A 366 20.61 -27.27 -43.74
N ARG A 367 20.02 -27.59 -42.59
CA ARG A 367 19.94 -28.94 -42.06
C ARG A 367 19.02 -29.83 -42.87
N PHE A 368 17.86 -29.37 -43.29
CA PHE A 368 16.93 -30.14 -44.12
C PHE A 368 17.49 -30.40 -45.53
N VAL A 369 18.28 -29.48 -46.09
CA VAL A 369 19.01 -29.71 -47.34
C VAL A 369 19.98 -30.89 -47.22
N ILE A 370 20.70 -31.00 -46.10
CA ILE A 370 21.60 -32.12 -45.84
C ILE A 370 20.80 -33.44 -45.71
N LEU A 371 19.71 -33.42 -44.92
CA LEU A 371 18.85 -34.59 -44.72
C LEU A 371 18.22 -35.10 -46.04
N GLN A 372 17.83 -34.18 -46.94
CA GLN A 372 17.34 -34.57 -48.29
C GLN A 372 18.43 -35.23 -49.14
N LYS A 373 19.69 -34.75 -49.04
CA LYS A 373 20.82 -35.40 -49.71
C LYS A 373 21.12 -36.83 -49.22
N VAL A 374 20.73 -37.10 -47.95
CA VAL A 374 20.89 -38.44 -47.32
C VAL A 374 19.68 -39.37 -47.58
N GLY A 375 18.64 -38.86 -48.29
CA GLY A 375 17.51 -39.67 -48.69
C GLY A 375 16.17 -39.35 -48.10
N MET A 376 16.05 -38.25 -47.30
CA MET A 376 14.76 -37.82 -46.74
C MET A 376 13.86 -37.20 -47.82
N SER A 377 12.62 -37.67 -47.93
CA SER A 377 11.66 -37.15 -48.90
C SER A 377 11.13 -35.75 -48.53
N ARG A 378 10.67 -34.99 -49.53
CA ARG A 378 10.05 -33.67 -49.30
C ARG A 378 8.79 -33.73 -48.41
N SER A 379 8.05 -34.85 -48.46
CA SER A 379 6.87 -35.07 -47.63
C SER A 379 7.26 -35.28 -46.16
N GLU A 380 8.33 -36.00 -45.89
CA GLU A 380 8.85 -36.22 -44.53
C GLU A 380 9.42 -34.93 -43.93
N VAL A 381 10.11 -34.10 -44.74
CA VAL A 381 10.57 -32.77 -44.32
C VAL A 381 9.41 -31.89 -43.88
N ARG A 382 8.35 -31.80 -44.71
CA ARG A 382 7.15 -31.00 -44.34
C ARG A 382 6.45 -31.53 -43.08
N ALA A 383 6.39 -32.86 -42.93
CA ALA A 383 5.80 -33.46 -41.74
C ALA A 383 6.63 -33.20 -40.49
N THR A 384 7.96 -33.18 -40.58
CA THR A 384 8.87 -32.86 -39.47
C THR A 384 8.74 -31.39 -39.05
N ILE A 385 8.69 -30.46 -40.01
CA ILE A 385 8.49 -29.02 -39.75
C ILE A 385 7.16 -28.76 -39.03
N ARG A 386 6.09 -29.50 -39.35
CA ARG A 386 4.80 -29.38 -38.66
C ARG A 386 4.81 -29.96 -37.24
N THR A 387 5.75 -30.79 -36.92
CA THR A 387 5.88 -31.45 -35.61
C THR A 387 6.82 -30.69 -34.68
N GLN A 388 7.69 -29.80 -35.19
CA GLN A 388 8.52 -28.85 -34.44
C GLN A 388 7.72 -27.68 -33.97
#